data_e9e823204df4da509ab147fa526d14b2
#
_entry.id   e9e823204df4da509ab147fa526d14b2
#
_cell.length_a   1.000
_cell.length_b   1.000
_cell.length_c   1.000
_cell.angle_alpha   90.00
_cell.angle_beta   90.00
_cell.angle_gamma   90.00
#
_symmetry.space_group_name_H-M   'P 1'
#
loop_
_entity.id
_entity.type
_entity.pdbx_description
1 polymer ?
#
loop_
_entity_poly.entity_id
_entity_poly.type
_entity_poly.pdbx_seq_one_letter_code
_entity_poly.pdbx_strand_id
1 'polypeptide(L)'
;EMCIRDRPDFVGLVSMPYGNVGSMESWGSDGNISFTQRINKDMDFTIRGNFTYSTNKVKYFEEADNKYEYYSASGRPYNYQKGYIALGLFNDQEEIDNSPKQTFGDYMPGDIKYKDVNGDGMINSDDRVPLSYSNYPRLSYGFGGEFRWKKLRVGVLFNGIGNTTYYRAYTDGKDNVGYIPFYEEKYGNILTIAANPANRWIPADYYDPTIPAALRE
;
A
#
# COMPACT_ATOMS: atom_id res chain seq x y z
N GLU A 1 14.44 0.04 20.13
CA GLU A 1 13.17 0.56 20.70
C GLU A 1 12.39 -0.57 21.36
N MET A 2 11.82 -0.30 22.52
CA MET A 2 11.02 -1.26 23.29
C MET A 2 9.54 -0.95 23.08
N CYS A 3 8.75 -1.98 22.76
CA CYS A 3 7.30 -1.85 22.63
C CYS A 3 6.67 -1.98 24.02
N ILE A 4 5.90 -0.99 24.44
CA ILE A 4 5.18 -0.96 25.70
C ILE A 4 3.70 -1.14 25.38
N ARG A 5 3.03 -2.08 26.05
CA ARG A 5 1.61 -2.34 25.89
C ARG A 5 0.95 -2.56 27.24
N ASP A 6 -0.31 -2.15 27.34
CA ASP A 6 -1.14 -2.45 28.50
C ASP A 6 -1.46 -3.94 28.57
N ARG A 7 -1.50 -4.49 29.78
CA ARG A 7 -1.95 -5.84 30.04
C ARG A 7 -3.49 -5.89 30.11
N PRO A 8 -4.12 -7.04 29.83
CA PRO A 8 -5.56 -7.18 29.85
C PRO A 8 -6.19 -6.90 31.24
N ASP A 9 -7.37 -6.29 31.24
CA ASP A 9 -8.15 -5.86 32.43
C ASP A 9 -8.50 -6.95 33.44
N PHE A 10 -8.51 -8.23 33.01
CA PHE A 10 -8.90 -9.34 33.89
C PHE A 10 -7.88 -9.66 35.03
N VAL A 11 -6.73 -8.97 35.04
CA VAL A 11 -5.72 -9.13 36.09
C VAL A 11 -6.14 -8.48 37.42
N GLY A 12 -7.25 -7.73 37.45
CA GLY A 12 -7.83 -7.15 38.67
C GLY A 12 -7.03 -6.01 39.28
N LEU A 13 -6.16 -5.36 38.51
CA LEU A 13 -5.39 -4.19 38.95
C LEU A 13 -6.17 -2.91 38.70
N VAL A 14 -6.10 -1.98 39.65
CA VAL A 14 -6.75 -0.65 39.55
C VAL A 14 -6.12 0.21 38.44
N SER A 15 -4.84 -0.03 38.14
CA SER A 15 -4.14 0.58 37.01
C SER A 15 -3.28 -0.48 36.33
N MET A 16 -3.28 -0.46 34.99
CA MET A 16 -2.51 -1.38 34.18
C MET A 16 -1.01 -1.05 34.25
N PRO A 17 -0.15 -2.00 34.69
CA PRO A 17 1.29 -1.80 34.63
C PRO A 17 1.77 -1.85 33.17
N TYR A 18 2.61 -0.90 32.79
CA TYR A 18 3.33 -0.95 31.53
C TYR A 18 4.45 -2.01 31.63
N GLY A 19 4.60 -2.79 30.60
CA GLY A 19 5.63 -3.81 30.47
C GLY A 19 6.35 -3.73 29.13
N ASN A 20 7.59 -4.21 29.12
CA ASN A 20 8.33 -4.38 27.87
C ASN A 20 7.88 -5.66 27.19
N VAL A 21 6.97 -5.54 26.21
CA VAL A 21 6.34 -6.67 25.52
C VAL A 21 6.96 -6.95 24.14
N GLY A 22 7.97 -6.19 23.76
CA GLY A 22 8.63 -6.43 22.48
C GLY A 22 9.91 -5.66 22.28
N SER A 23 10.67 -6.05 21.28
CA SER A 23 11.87 -5.38 20.82
C SER A 23 11.86 -5.22 19.30
N MET A 24 12.34 -4.09 18.86
CA MET A 24 12.45 -3.76 17.45
C MET A 24 13.84 -3.18 17.16
N GLU A 25 14.39 -3.52 16.02
CA GLU A 25 15.59 -2.85 15.51
C GLU A 25 15.24 -2.02 14.27
N SER A 26 15.92 -0.90 14.15
CA SER A 26 15.85 -0.03 12.97
C SER A 26 17.25 0.24 12.48
N TRP A 27 17.42 0.28 11.18
CA TRP A 27 18.67 0.64 10.54
C TRP A 27 18.39 1.41 9.26
N GLY A 28 19.38 2.18 8.82
CA GLY A 28 19.24 2.97 7.61
C GLY A 28 20.54 3.63 7.22
N SER A 29 20.47 4.32 6.11
CA SER A 29 21.56 5.16 5.61
C SER A 29 20.96 6.39 4.94
N ASP A 30 21.67 7.48 5.07
CA ASP A 30 21.35 8.72 4.38
C ASP A 30 22.62 9.32 3.77
N GLY A 31 22.43 10.13 2.76
CA GLY A 31 23.53 10.79 2.11
C GLY A 31 23.08 11.96 1.27
N ASN A 32 23.99 12.89 1.10
CA ASN A 32 23.81 13.99 0.18
C ASN A 32 25.10 14.24 -0.61
N ILE A 33 24.93 14.70 -1.83
CA ILE A 33 26.01 15.10 -2.71
C ILE A 33 25.66 16.45 -3.34
N SER A 34 26.64 17.33 -3.39
CA SER A 34 26.53 18.58 -4.15
C SER A 34 27.83 18.82 -4.88
N PHE A 35 27.74 18.97 -6.17
CA PHE A 35 28.87 19.26 -7.01
C PHE A 35 28.61 20.54 -7.81
N THR A 36 29.52 21.51 -7.67
CA THR A 36 29.45 22.78 -8.41
C THR A 36 30.70 22.93 -9.24
N GLN A 37 30.49 23.15 -10.53
CA GLN A 37 31.57 23.41 -11.46
C GLN A 37 31.39 24.76 -12.12
N ARG A 38 32.40 25.60 -11.99
CA ARG A 38 32.48 26.86 -12.73
C ARG A 38 33.14 26.59 -14.07
N ILE A 39 32.45 26.88 -15.16
CA ILE A 39 32.93 26.72 -16.52
C ILE A 39 33.72 27.96 -16.93
N ASN A 40 33.17 29.15 -16.65
CA ASN A 40 33.84 30.41 -16.90
C ASN A 40 33.27 31.52 -15.97
N LYS A 41 33.60 32.80 -16.19
CA LYS A 41 33.13 33.93 -15.34
C LYS A 41 31.62 34.07 -15.34
N ASP A 42 30.94 33.68 -16.42
CA ASP A 42 29.53 33.88 -16.64
C ASP A 42 28.69 32.61 -16.52
N MET A 43 29.35 31.43 -16.38
CA MET A 43 28.68 30.13 -16.43
C MET A 43 29.16 29.24 -15.30
N ASP A 44 28.23 28.68 -14.58
CA ASP A 44 28.42 27.56 -13.65
C ASP A 44 27.23 26.61 -13.68
N PHE A 45 27.45 25.39 -13.25
CA PHE A 45 26.39 24.45 -12.98
C PHE A 45 26.58 23.78 -11.63
N THR A 46 25.48 23.41 -11.01
CA THR A 46 25.45 22.68 -9.76
C THR A 46 24.58 21.47 -9.94
N ILE A 47 25.06 20.30 -9.52
CA ILE A 47 24.27 19.08 -9.41
C ILE A 47 24.12 18.75 -7.93
N ARG A 48 22.92 18.35 -7.52
CA ARG A 48 22.62 17.97 -6.14
C ARG A 48 21.86 16.66 -6.13
N GLY A 49 22.17 15.83 -5.15
CA GLY A 49 21.43 14.61 -4.88
C GLY A 49 21.39 14.33 -3.39
N ASN A 50 20.31 13.76 -2.93
CA ASN A 50 20.16 13.23 -1.59
C ASN A 50 19.38 11.93 -1.62
N PHE A 51 19.58 11.11 -0.64
CA PHE A 51 18.76 9.95 -0.38
C PHE A 51 18.72 9.65 1.11
N THR A 52 17.63 9.08 1.55
CA THR A 52 17.45 8.52 2.88
C THR A 52 16.77 7.18 2.72
N TYR A 53 17.37 6.16 3.26
CA TYR A 53 16.78 4.82 3.34
C TYR A 53 16.72 4.39 4.80
N SER A 54 15.54 3.97 5.26
CA SER A 54 15.36 3.43 6.61
C SER A 54 14.43 2.23 6.58
N THR A 55 14.75 1.24 7.39
CA THR A 55 13.89 0.07 7.59
C THR A 55 13.93 -0.36 9.04
N ASN A 56 12.92 -1.14 9.43
CA ASN A 56 12.84 -1.71 10.75
C ASN A 56 12.42 -3.17 10.69
N LYS A 57 12.64 -3.89 11.78
CA LYS A 57 12.22 -5.27 11.95
C LYS A 57 11.87 -5.50 13.42
N VAL A 58 10.72 -6.07 13.66
CA VAL A 58 10.32 -6.57 14.96
C VAL A 58 11.16 -7.83 15.27
N LYS A 59 11.98 -7.77 16.30
CA LYS A 59 12.79 -8.93 16.74
C LYS A 59 11.97 -9.89 17.58
N TYR A 60 11.24 -9.34 18.50
CA TYR A 60 10.39 -10.05 19.42
C TYR A 60 9.15 -9.22 19.73
N PHE A 61 8.02 -9.85 19.82
CA PHE A 61 6.79 -9.26 20.28
C PHE A 61 6.02 -10.31 21.09
N GLU A 62 5.56 -9.96 22.31
CA GLU A 62 4.73 -10.83 23.13
C GLU A 62 3.32 -10.86 22.51
N GLU A 63 3.03 -11.91 21.79
CA GLU A 63 1.75 -12.18 21.16
C GLU A 63 1.27 -13.58 21.57
N ALA A 64 -0.05 -13.79 21.57
CA ALA A 64 -0.59 -15.11 21.78
C ALA A 64 -0.11 -16.06 20.67
N ASP A 65 -0.08 -17.35 20.97
CA ASP A 65 0.27 -18.36 19.96
C ASP A 65 -0.60 -18.16 18.71
N ASN A 66 0.04 -17.80 17.62
CA ASN A 66 -0.64 -17.58 16.37
C ASN A 66 -0.95 -18.90 15.68
N LYS A 67 -2.19 -19.09 15.29
CA LYS A 67 -2.64 -20.28 14.54
C LYS A 67 -1.84 -20.46 13.24
N TYR A 68 -1.43 -19.36 12.64
CA TYR A 68 -0.68 -19.34 11.39
C TYR A 68 0.58 -18.49 11.53
N GLU A 69 1.69 -18.93 10.98
CA GLU A 69 2.98 -18.22 11.03
C GLU A 69 2.91 -16.83 10.41
N TYR A 70 2.08 -16.63 9.38
CA TYR A 70 1.94 -15.32 8.74
C TYR A 70 1.20 -14.28 9.59
N TYR A 71 0.65 -14.64 10.74
CA TYR A 71 0.09 -13.70 11.71
C TYR A 71 1.16 -13.07 12.60
N SER A 72 2.27 -13.77 12.81
CA SER A 72 3.33 -13.30 13.69
C SER A 72 3.89 -11.95 13.23
N ALA A 73 4.00 -11.02 14.16
CA ALA A 73 4.68 -9.74 13.96
C ALA A 73 6.19 -9.89 13.99
N SER A 74 6.70 -10.90 14.69
CA SER A 74 8.13 -11.17 14.81
C SER A 74 8.75 -11.51 13.47
N GLY A 75 9.92 -10.95 13.21
CA GLY A 75 10.62 -11.14 11.95
C GLY A 75 10.18 -10.21 10.82
N ARG A 76 9.13 -9.43 11.03
CA ARG A 76 8.52 -8.54 10.02
C ARG A 76 8.78 -7.07 10.34
N PRO A 77 8.66 -6.19 9.36
CA PRO A 77 8.67 -4.77 9.61
C PRO A 77 7.46 -4.34 10.43
N TYR A 78 7.63 -3.36 11.29
CA TYR A 78 6.51 -2.75 11.99
C TYR A 78 5.59 -1.99 11.01
N ASN A 79 4.28 -2.02 11.26
CA ASN A 79 3.27 -1.35 10.43
C ASN A 79 3.22 -1.78 8.95
N TYR A 80 3.59 -3.01 8.62
CA TYR A 80 3.29 -3.55 7.29
C TYR A 80 1.77 -3.67 7.07
N GLN A 81 1.35 -3.59 5.81
CA GLN A 81 -0.06 -3.69 5.46
C GLN A 81 -0.48 -5.14 5.26
N LYS A 82 -1.58 -5.53 5.90
CA LYS A 82 -2.21 -6.84 5.74
C LYS A 82 -3.45 -6.72 4.85
N GLY A 83 -3.67 -7.71 4.03
CA GLY A 83 -4.85 -7.78 3.16
C GLY A 83 -5.00 -9.14 2.54
N TYR A 84 -5.97 -9.26 1.65
CA TYR A 84 -6.26 -10.48 0.91
C TYR A 84 -5.53 -10.48 -0.43
N ILE A 85 -5.08 -11.65 -0.87
CA ILE A 85 -4.46 -11.82 -2.18
C ILE A 85 -5.58 -11.94 -3.22
N ALA A 86 -5.71 -10.94 -4.09
CA ALA A 86 -6.63 -10.99 -5.21
C ALA A 86 -6.07 -11.90 -6.32
N LEU A 87 -6.89 -12.81 -6.83
CA LEU A 87 -6.56 -13.72 -7.95
C LEU A 87 -7.09 -13.20 -9.29
N GLY A 88 -8.00 -12.23 -9.27
CA GLY A 88 -8.68 -11.69 -10.43
C GLY A 88 -10.14 -11.38 -10.10
N LEU A 89 -10.98 -11.39 -11.10
CA LEU A 89 -12.43 -11.24 -10.96
C LEU A 89 -13.12 -12.55 -11.28
N PHE A 90 -14.27 -12.80 -10.68
CA PHE A 90 -15.12 -13.92 -11.08
C PHE A 90 -15.71 -13.67 -12.47
N ASN A 91 -15.59 -14.64 -13.36
CA ASN A 91 -16.14 -14.54 -14.72
C ASN A 91 -17.63 -14.84 -14.77
N ASP A 92 -18.04 -15.89 -14.04
CA ASP A 92 -19.42 -16.39 -14.07
C ASP A 92 -19.81 -17.05 -12.75
N GLN A 93 -21.05 -17.49 -12.65
CA GLN A 93 -21.59 -18.15 -11.47
C GLN A 93 -20.97 -19.53 -11.22
N GLU A 94 -20.61 -20.25 -12.28
CA GLU A 94 -19.99 -21.57 -12.16
C GLU A 94 -18.62 -21.48 -11.48
N GLU A 95 -17.85 -20.43 -11.78
CA GLU A 95 -16.57 -20.17 -11.10
C GLU A 95 -16.77 -19.84 -9.63
N ILE A 96 -17.82 -19.08 -9.28
CA ILE A 96 -18.19 -18.77 -7.90
C ILE A 96 -18.51 -20.06 -7.14
N ASP A 97 -19.37 -20.91 -7.71
CA ASP A 97 -19.85 -22.14 -7.07
C ASP A 97 -18.72 -23.17 -6.84
N ASN A 98 -17.67 -23.12 -7.68
CA ASN A 98 -16.47 -23.96 -7.57
C ASN A 98 -15.31 -23.33 -6.80
N SER A 99 -15.49 -22.13 -6.26
CA SER A 99 -14.44 -21.41 -5.51
C SER A 99 -14.68 -21.44 -4.00
N PRO A 100 -13.64 -21.24 -3.16
CA PRO A 100 -13.81 -21.05 -1.72
C PRO A 100 -14.82 -19.93 -1.42
N LYS A 101 -15.70 -20.18 -0.46
CA LYS A 101 -16.76 -19.24 -0.10
C LYS A 101 -16.20 -17.97 0.55
N GLN A 102 -16.51 -16.81 -0.01
CA GLN A 102 -16.16 -15.52 0.59
C GLN A 102 -17.20 -15.13 1.66
N THR A 103 -16.74 -14.73 2.85
CA THR A 103 -17.62 -14.48 4.01
C THR A 103 -17.90 -13.00 4.27
N PHE A 104 -17.50 -12.12 3.35
CA PHE A 104 -17.61 -10.66 3.52
C PHE A 104 -18.99 -10.10 3.19
N GLY A 105 -19.86 -10.86 2.58
CA GLY A 105 -21.19 -10.50 2.11
C GLY A 105 -21.53 -11.26 0.84
N ASP A 106 -22.61 -10.84 0.19
CA ASP A 106 -23.00 -11.39 -1.11
C ASP A 106 -22.02 -10.92 -2.20
N TYR A 107 -21.74 -11.79 -3.15
CA TYR A 107 -20.84 -11.49 -4.26
C TYR A 107 -21.36 -12.15 -5.55
N MET A 108 -20.99 -11.56 -6.67
CA MET A 108 -21.49 -11.91 -7.99
C MET A 108 -20.36 -11.95 -9.04
N PRO A 109 -20.62 -12.46 -10.24
CA PRO A 109 -19.66 -12.32 -11.34
C PRO A 109 -19.21 -10.86 -11.53
N GLY A 110 -17.91 -10.65 -11.67
CA GLY A 110 -17.29 -9.33 -11.71
C GLY A 110 -16.70 -8.87 -10.38
N ASP A 111 -17.03 -9.51 -9.28
CA ASP A 111 -16.40 -9.23 -8.00
C ASP A 111 -15.01 -9.88 -7.89
N ILE A 112 -14.21 -9.38 -6.94
CA ILE A 112 -12.83 -9.85 -6.75
C ILE A 112 -12.84 -11.25 -6.14
N LYS A 113 -12.13 -12.17 -6.81
CA LYS A 113 -11.82 -13.49 -6.29
C LYS A 113 -10.56 -13.43 -5.42
N TYR A 114 -10.67 -13.87 -4.19
CA TYR A 114 -9.55 -13.91 -3.24
C TYR A 114 -8.99 -15.32 -3.07
N LYS A 115 -7.72 -15.38 -2.67
CA LYS A 115 -7.02 -16.63 -2.40
C LYS A 115 -7.33 -17.11 -0.99
N ASP A 116 -7.76 -18.37 -0.89
CA ASP A 116 -7.74 -19.14 0.34
C ASP A 116 -6.26 -19.48 0.67
N VAL A 117 -5.75 -18.89 1.72
CA VAL A 117 -4.34 -19.01 2.10
C VAL A 117 -4.12 -20.18 3.04
N ASN A 118 -5.08 -20.44 3.91
CA ASN A 118 -5.01 -21.51 4.90
C ASN A 118 -5.57 -22.85 4.42
N GLY A 119 -6.30 -22.87 3.29
CA GLY A 119 -6.86 -24.07 2.66
C GLY A 119 -8.09 -24.64 3.37
N ASP A 120 -8.84 -23.79 4.11
CA ASP A 120 -10.02 -24.25 4.84
C ASP A 120 -11.33 -24.20 4.03
N GLY A 121 -11.28 -23.75 2.78
CA GLY A 121 -12.42 -23.62 1.87
C GLY A 121 -13.26 -22.37 2.07
N MET A 122 -12.82 -21.45 2.91
CA MET A 122 -13.51 -20.19 3.17
C MET A 122 -12.52 -19.03 3.12
N ILE A 123 -12.97 -17.88 2.58
CA ILE A 123 -12.20 -16.64 2.64
C ILE A 123 -12.74 -15.79 3.77
N ASN A 124 -11.91 -15.57 4.79
CA ASN A 124 -12.28 -14.84 5.99
C ASN A 124 -11.07 -14.07 6.56
N SER A 125 -11.15 -13.58 7.80
CA SER A 125 -10.06 -12.84 8.43
C SER A 125 -8.75 -13.64 8.52
N ASP A 126 -8.84 -14.95 8.49
CA ASP A 126 -7.69 -15.86 8.60
C ASP A 126 -6.82 -15.87 7.33
N ASP A 127 -7.35 -15.40 6.19
CA ASP A 127 -6.62 -15.31 4.92
C ASP A 127 -5.90 -13.97 4.73
N ARG A 128 -5.96 -13.08 5.72
CA ARG A 128 -5.25 -11.80 5.65
C ARG A 128 -3.76 -11.99 5.89
N VAL A 129 -2.98 -11.74 4.87
CA VAL A 129 -1.52 -11.90 4.87
C VAL A 129 -0.81 -10.56 4.72
N PRO A 130 0.48 -10.49 5.08
CA PRO A 130 1.30 -9.33 4.76
C PRO A 130 1.41 -9.15 3.25
N LEU A 131 0.94 -8.03 2.72
CA LEU A 131 0.95 -7.76 1.28
C LEU A 131 2.01 -6.76 0.88
N SER A 132 2.26 -5.75 1.70
CA SER A 132 2.98 -4.58 1.24
C SER A 132 3.71 -3.85 2.36
N TYR A 133 4.42 -2.79 1.97
CA TYR A 133 5.11 -1.90 2.90
C TYR A 133 4.14 -1.13 3.78
N SER A 134 4.66 -0.47 4.80
CA SER A 134 3.90 0.51 5.57
C SER A 134 3.58 1.74 4.70
N ASN A 135 2.68 2.58 5.20
CA ASN A 135 2.40 3.89 4.59
C ASN A 135 3.53 4.92 4.83
N TYR A 136 4.54 4.58 5.64
CA TYR A 136 5.74 5.40 5.81
C TYR A 136 6.78 4.99 4.77
N PRO A 137 7.25 5.92 3.92
CA PRO A 137 8.28 5.63 2.93
C PRO A 137 9.57 5.16 3.59
N ARG A 138 10.15 4.07 3.08
CA ARG A 138 11.48 3.62 3.48
C ARG A 138 12.59 4.26 2.68
N LEU A 139 12.27 4.70 1.47
CA LEU A 139 13.18 5.39 0.59
C LEU A 139 12.63 6.76 0.26
N SER A 140 13.42 7.79 0.51
CA SER A 140 13.19 9.15 0.01
C SER A 140 14.45 9.58 -0.74
N TYR A 141 14.28 10.18 -1.90
CA TYR A 141 15.40 10.66 -2.68
C TYR A 141 15.05 11.95 -3.42
N GLY A 142 16.07 12.74 -3.68
CA GLY A 142 15.95 13.91 -4.49
C GLY A 142 17.20 14.09 -5.33
N PHE A 143 17.02 14.52 -6.55
CA PHE A 143 18.16 14.91 -7.39
C PHE A 143 17.75 16.09 -8.27
N GLY A 144 18.73 16.92 -8.57
CA GLY A 144 18.47 18.09 -9.40
C GLY A 144 19.74 18.80 -9.80
N GLY A 145 19.56 19.81 -10.60
CA GLY A 145 20.64 20.65 -11.07
C GLY A 145 20.20 22.08 -11.27
N GLU A 146 21.18 22.94 -11.21
CA GLU A 146 21.02 24.36 -11.50
C GLU A 146 22.11 24.78 -12.47
N PHE A 147 21.72 25.51 -13.51
CA PHE A 147 22.61 26.11 -14.48
C PHE A 147 22.47 27.62 -14.44
N ARG A 148 23.59 28.31 -14.30
CA ARG A 148 23.64 29.76 -14.35
C ARG A 148 24.46 30.20 -15.58
N TRP A 149 23.87 31.11 -16.32
CA TRP A 149 24.51 31.79 -17.43
C TRP A 149 24.22 33.30 -17.37
N LYS A 150 25.25 34.08 -17.03
CA LYS A 150 25.11 35.52 -16.80
C LYS A 150 24.02 35.81 -15.75
N LYS A 151 22.92 36.43 -16.19
CA LYS A 151 21.75 36.77 -15.35
C LYS A 151 20.66 35.71 -15.39
N LEU A 152 20.77 34.70 -16.27
CA LEU A 152 19.82 33.60 -16.36
C LEU A 152 20.23 32.49 -15.40
N ARG A 153 19.25 32.00 -14.65
CA ARG A 153 19.38 30.81 -13.79
C ARG A 153 18.22 29.87 -14.08
N VAL A 154 18.56 28.63 -14.37
CA VAL A 154 17.59 27.56 -14.63
C VAL A 154 17.90 26.42 -13.68
N GLY A 155 16.89 25.97 -12.94
CA GLY A 155 17.03 24.86 -12.01
C GLY A 155 15.90 23.85 -12.18
N VAL A 156 16.22 22.58 -11.98
CA VAL A 156 15.27 21.47 -11.97
C VAL A 156 15.56 20.62 -10.75
N LEU A 157 14.50 20.22 -10.05
CA LEU A 157 14.58 19.35 -8.91
C LEU A 157 13.52 18.24 -9.03
N PHE A 158 13.94 17.01 -8.87
CA PHE A 158 13.08 15.82 -8.79
C PHE A 158 13.14 15.27 -7.39
N ASN A 159 11.99 14.99 -6.81
CA ASN A 159 11.86 14.29 -5.53
C ASN A 159 11.01 13.04 -5.73
N GLY A 160 11.38 11.98 -5.02
CA GLY A 160 10.64 10.74 -5.06
C GLY A 160 10.66 10.02 -3.73
N ILE A 161 9.68 9.17 -3.57
CA ILE A 161 9.57 8.23 -2.45
C ILE A 161 9.37 6.83 -3.00
N GLY A 162 9.83 5.84 -2.24
CA GLY A 162 9.71 4.44 -2.61
C GLY A 162 9.56 3.54 -1.41
N ASN A 163 9.28 2.27 -1.67
CA ASN A 163 9.08 1.27 -0.64
C ASN A 163 8.02 1.70 0.39
N THR A 164 6.90 2.19 -0.11
CA THR A 164 5.74 2.63 0.66
C THR A 164 4.45 2.12 0.03
N THR A 165 3.43 1.96 0.86
CA THR A 165 2.08 1.65 0.43
C THR A 165 1.20 2.87 0.59
N TYR A 166 0.37 3.09 -0.38
CA TYR A 166 -0.57 4.17 -0.38
C TYR A 166 -1.97 3.62 -0.71
N TYR A 167 -2.92 3.93 0.13
CA TYR A 167 -4.31 3.55 -0.08
C TYR A 167 -4.98 4.56 -1.00
N ARG A 168 -5.56 4.07 -2.07
CA ARG A 168 -6.46 4.88 -2.91
C ARG A 168 -7.86 4.88 -2.30
N ALA A 169 -7.98 5.40 -1.09
CA ALA A 169 -9.27 5.54 -0.43
C ALA A 169 -9.62 7.02 -0.35
N TYR A 170 -10.83 7.35 -0.76
CA TYR A 170 -11.42 8.65 -0.51
C TYR A 170 -12.29 8.52 0.74
N THR A 171 -12.07 9.35 1.73
CA THR A 171 -12.99 9.53 2.85
C THR A 171 -13.70 10.85 2.66
N ASP A 172 -15.01 10.87 2.65
CA ASP A 172 -15.79 12.11 2.63
C ASP A 172 -15.77 12.86 3.97
N GLY A 173 -14.92 12.41 4.89
CA GLY A 173 -14.71 13.00 6.22
C GLY A 173 -15.81 12.70 7.23
N LYS A 174 -16.84 11.92 6.91
CA LYS A 174 -17.95 11.65 7.79
C LYS A 174 -17.97 10.26 8.41
N ASP A 175 -17.52 9.23 7.71
CA ASP A 175 -17.75 7.85 8.14
C ASP A 175 -16.54 6.92 8.23
N ASN A 176 -15.31 7.40 8.12
CA ASN A 176 -14.08 6.59 8.18
C ASN A 176 -14.05 5.33 7.28
N VAL A 177 -14.99 5.18 6.38
CA VAL A 177 -15.06 4.07 5.43
C VAL A 177 -14.35 4.52 4.17
N GLY A 178 -13.15 4.00 3.97
CA GLY A 178 -12.39 4.27 2.77
C GLY A 178 -13.06 3.65 1.55
N TYR A 179 -13.80 4.43 0.83
CA TYR A 179 -14.13 4.16 -0.55
C TYR A 179 -13.04 4.68 -1.46
N ILE A 180 -12.79 3.95 -2.53
CA ILE A 180 -12.45 4.62 -3.77
C ILE A 180 -13.74 4.63 -4.57
N PRO A 181 -14.40 5.76 -4.72
CA PRO A 181 -15.39 5.83 -5.76
C PRO A 181 -14.62 5.76 -7.07
N PHE A 182 -14.76 4.66 -7.78
CA PHE A 182 -14.39 4.62 -9.19
C PHE A 182 -15.17 5.67 -9.98
N TYR A 183 -16.30 6.09 -9.46
CA TYR A 183 -17.11 7.20 -9.94
C TYR A 183 -17.64 8.01 -8.75
N GLU A 184 -17.81 9.28 -8.93
CA GLU A 184 -18.51 10.13 -7.97
C GLU A 184 -19.94 10.35 -8.49
N GLU A 185 -20.89 9.65 -7.88
CA GLU A 185 -22.28 9.64 -8.31
C GLU A 185 -22.88 11.05 -8.35
N LYS A 186 -22.53 11.88 -7.39
CA LYS A 186 -23.03 13.24 -7.25
C LYS A 186 -22.64 14.17 -8.40
N TYR A 187 -21.46 13.98 -9.00
CA TYR A 187 -20.93 14.86 -10.05
C TYR A 187 -20.70 14.15 -11.38
N GLY A 188 -21.01 12.85 -11.46
CA GLY A 188 -20.80 12.05 -12.65
C GLY A 188 -19.34 11.87 -13.07
N ASN A 189 -18.41 12.19 -12.19
CA ASN A 189 -16.99 12.04 -12.47
C ASN A 189 -16.57 10.58 -12.34
N ILE A 190 -15.79 10.11 -13.30
CA ILE A 190 -15.21 8.76 -13.27
C ILE A 190 -13.69 8.86 -13.39
N LEU A 191 -12.97 8.06 -12.62
CA LEU A 191 -11.52 7.98 -12.75
C LEU A 191 -11.13 7.43 -14.13
N THR A 192 -10.12 7.99 -14.76
CA THR A 192 -9.63 7.55 -16.08
C THR A 192 -9.30 6.06 -16.10
N ILE A 193 -8.77 5.52 -15.00
CA ILE A 193 -8.47 4.10 -14.88
C ILE A 193 -9.74 3.23 -14.91
N ALA A 194 -10.84 3.70 -14.34
CA ALA A 194 -12.12 2.99 -14.32
C ALA A 194 -12.93 3.21 -15.60
N ALA A 195 -12.72 4.35 -16.28
CA ALA A 195 -13.33 4.64 -17.56
C ALA A 195 -12.81 3.73 -18.69
N ASN A 196 -11.56 3.25 -18.55
CA ASN A 196 -11.00 2.34 -19.56
C ASN A 196 -11.63 0.94 -19.43
N PRO A 197 -12.32 0.44 -20.50
CA PRO A 197 -12.97 -0.86 -20.49
C PRO A 197 -12.04 -2.03 -20.16
N ALA A 198 -10.77 -1.93 -20.52
CA ALA A 198 -9.77 -2.97 -20.23
C ALA A 198 -9.46 -3.14 -18.72
N ASN A 199 -9.89 -2.20 -17.89
CA ASN A 199 -9.62 -2.21 -16.44
C ASN A 199 -10.84 -2.58 -15.59
N ARG A 200 -11.94 -2.96 -16.23
CA ARG A 200 -13.17 -3.36 -15.53
C ARG A 200 -13.76 -4.62 -16.13
N TRP A 201 -14.43 -5.40 -15.31
CA TRP A 201 -15.24 -6.50 -15.77
C TRP A 201 -16.48 -6.00 -16.53
N ILE A 202 -16.86 -6.70 -17.59
CA ILE A 202 -18.02 -6.40 -18.42
C ILE A 202 -18.75 -7.71 -18.68
N PRO A 203 -20.08 -7.80 -18.40
CA PRO A 203 -20.87 -8.99 -18.71
C PRO A 203 -20.74 -9.35 -20.19
N ALA A 204 -20.71 -10.66 -20.49
CA ALA A 204 -20.58 -11.14 -21.88
C ALA A 204 -21.74 -10.72 -22.78
N ASP A 205 -22.92 -10.48 -22.21
CA ASP A 205 -24.13 -10.01 -22.88
C ASP A 205 -24.23 -8.48 -22.99
N TYR A 206 -23.29 -7.74 -22.38
CA TYR A 206 -23.29 -6.29 -22.43
C TYR A 206 -22.69 -5.78 -23.74
N TYR A 207 -23.51 -5.16 -24.55
CA TYR A 207 -23.08 -4.50 -25.79
C TYR A 207 -22.79 -3.03 -25.56
N ASP A 208 -21.50 -2.64 -25.64
CA ASP A 208 -21.05 -1.26 -25.68
C ASP A 208 -20.27 -1.02 -26.98
N PRO A 209 -20.77 -0.17 -27.89
CA PRO A 209 -20.11 0.06 -29.18
C PRO A 209 -18.75 0.78 -29.03
N THR A 210 -18.47 1.38 -27.89
CA THR A 210 -17.20 2.06 -27.61
C THR A 210 -16.08 1.11 -27.20
N ILE A 211 -16.43 -0.12 -26.81
CA ILE A 211 -15.45 -1.13 -26.40
C ILE A 211 -14.95 -1.87 -27.64
N PRO A 212 -13.62 -1.90 -27.89
CA PRO A 212 -13.04 -2.71 -28.97
C PRO A 212 -13.44 -4.18 -28.85
N ALA A 213 -13.71 -4.82 -29.98
CA ALA A 213 -14.16 -6.23 -30.04
C ALA A 213 -13.19 -7.19 -29.30
N ALA A 214 -11.90 -6.92 -29.36
CA ALA A 214 -10.86 -7.69 -28.68
C ALA A 214 -10.89 -7.63 -27.11
N LEU A 215 -11.73 -6.75 -26.54
CA LEU A 215 -11.88 -6.59 -25.08
C LEU A 215 -13.27 -7.03 -24.59
N ARG A 216 -14.04 -7.72 -25.47
CA ARG A 216 -15.40 -8.21 -25.16
C ARG A 216 -15.44 -9.71 -24.90
N GLU A 217 -14.29 -10.40 -25.01
CA GLU A 217 -14.15 -11.84 -24.74
C GLU A 217 -13.56 -12.09 -23.35
#